data_b092c34b6197428f6e53aa8df469264c
#
_entry.id   b092c34b6197428f6e53aa8df469264c
#
_cell.length_a   1.000
_cell.length_b   1.000
_cell.length_c   1.000
_cell.angle_alpha   90.00
_cell.angle_beta   90.00
_cell.angle_gamma   90.00
#
_symmetry.space_group_name_H-M   'P 1'
#
loop_
_entity.id
_entity.type
_entity.pdbx_description
1 polymer ?
#
loop_
_entity_poly.entity_id
_entity_poly.type
_entity_poly.pdbx_seq_one_letter_code
_entity_poly.pdbx_strand_id
1 'polypeptide(L)'
;MMKKVTIFMLSLAMTAAMLSGCSSSNDSSSSSTAETTTVADETTETEAVEETSQEETVDEEENYDTGDASLDNIRNQDEIGEQELLVLSFGTSYNDSRRLTVGAIENDLESAFPDFSVRRGFTSNIIIDHVNKRDNVLIDDVDAAMNRAVDNGVKTLVVQPTHLMHGLEYDELVEEVGNYADAFDQVVFGEPLLSSDDDFAKVEKAITEWTADYDDGKTAICFMGHGTEADSNEVYQKMQDLLTKDGYANYFVGTVEATPSLEDVLAKVQAGDYERVVLEPLMVVAGDHANNDMAGDEDGSWKKTFEDAGYQVECLVRGLGENEAIRQIYVEHAQAAIDSLAKD
;
A
#
# COMPACT_ATOMS: atom_id res chain seq x y z
N MET A 1 -1.85 20.90 -33.56
CA MET A 1 -0.56 20.29 -33.32
C MET A 1 -0.78 19.41 -32.11
N MET A 2 -0.94 18.12 -32.28
CA MET A 2 -1.16 17.22 -31.15
C MET A 2 0.19 17.05 -30.40
N LYS A 3 0.24 17.54 -29.17
CA LYS A 3 1.37 17.28 -28.27
C LYS A 3 1.28 15.80 -27.84
N LYS A 4 2.32 15.03 -28.04
CA LYS A 4 2.41 13.67 -27.52
C LYS A 4 2.91 13.77 -26.09
N VAL A 5 2.03 13.50 -25.14
CA VAL A 5 2.42 13.26 -23.75
C VAL A 5 3.06 11.87 -23.71
N THR A 6 4.31 11.80 -23.32
CA THR A 6 5.02 10.52 -23.14
C THR A 6 5.01 10.23 -21.66
N ILE A 7 4.15 9.32 -21.24
CA ILE A 7 4.18 8.75 -19.88
C ILE A 7 5.36 7.78 -19.88
N PHE A 8 6.44 8.13 -19.16
CA PHE A 8 7.55 7.23 -18.94
C PHE A 8 7.29 6.40 -17.69
N MET A 9 6.82 5.18 -17.88
CA MET A 9 6.94 4.15 -16.86
C MET A 9 8.30 3.48 -17.01
N LEU A 10 9.13 3.53 -16.01
CA LEU A 10 10.39 2.80 -15.98
C LEU A 10 10.12 1.35 -15.57
N SER A 11 9.55 0.56 -16.49
CA SER A 11 9.39 -0.87 -16.26
C SER A 11 10.68 -1.60 -16.65
N LEU A 12 11.33 -2.18 -15.66
CA LEU A 12 12.48 -3.06 -15.85
C LEU A 12 11.97 -4.41 -16.38
N ALA A 13 12.08 -4.64 -17.68
CA ALA A 13 11.70 -5.90 -18.32
C ALA A 13 12.67 -7.03 -17.94
N MET A 14 12.24 -7.96 -17.10
CA MET A 14 12.90 -9.26 -16.95
C MET A 14 12.60 -10.15 -18.16
N THR A 15 13.61 -10.45 -18.96
CA THR A 15 13.58 -11.46 -20.03
C THR A 15 13.61 -12.86 -19.44
N ALA A 16 12.46 -13.53 -19.43
CA ALA A 16 12.39 -14.98 -19.19
C ALA A 16 12.70 -15.76 -20.46
N ALA A 17 13.75 -16.56 -20.47
CA ALA A 17 14.09 -17.48 -21.54
C ALA A 17 13.19 -18.73 -21.50
N MET A 18 12.36 -18.91 -22.51
CA MET A 18 11.60 -20.15 -22.71
C MET A 18 12.45 -21.21 -23.38
N LEU A 19 12.58 -22.36 -22.73
CA LEU A 19 13.05 -23.60 -23.36
C LEU A 19 11.86 -24.44 -23.78
N SER A 20 11.77 -24.65 -25.09
CA SER A 20 10.79 -25.49 -25.76
C SER A 20 11.07 -26.98 -25.51
N GLY A 21 10.04 -27.78 -25.24
CA GLY A 21 10.07 -29.23 -25.34
C GLY A 21 8.78 -29.75 -25.97
N CYS A 22 8.88 -30.22 -27.23
CA CYS A 22 7.83 -30.92 -27.98
C CYS A 22 7.69 -32.37 -27.58
N SER A 23 6.46 -32.92 -27.60
CA SER A 23 6.12 -34.23 -28.21
C SER A 23 4.64 -34.52 -27.99
N SER A 24 3.85 -34.52 -28.96
CA SER A 24 3.32 -35.37 -30.02
C SER A 24 2.29 -36.42 -29.56
N SER A 25 1.08 -36.24 -30.14
CA SER A 25 0.17 -37.18 -30.83
C SER A 25 -0.57 -38.26 -30.00
N ASN A 26 -1.86 -38.43 -30.12
CA ASN A 26 -2.64 -39.05 -31.18
C ASN A 26 -4.14 -39.16 -30.82
N ASP A 27 -4.95 -38.79 -31.82
CA ASP A 27 -6.13 -39.42 -32.45
C ASP A 27 -7.11 -40.31 -31.62
N SER A 28 -8.41 -40.04 -31.78
CA SER A 28 -9.42 -40.72 -32.60
C SER A 28 -10.85 -40.45 -32.09
N SER A 29 -11.61 -39.80 -32.91
CA SER A 29 -12.79 -40.14 -33.70
C SER A 29 -14.09 -40.59 -33.01
N SER A 30 -15.13 -39.94 -33.48
CA SER A 30 -16.45 -40.32 -34.03
C SER A 30 -17.59 -40.33 -33.01
N SER A 31 -18.75 -39.87 -33.24
CA SER A 31 -19.64 -39.56 -34.35
C SER A 31 -21.02 -39.21 -33.82
N SER A 32 -21.65 -38.22 -34.42
CA SER A 32 -23.04 -38.09 -34.87
C SER A 32 -24.19 -38.50 -33.95
N THR A 33 -25.13 -37.63 -33.69
CA THR A 33 -26.41 -37.56 -34.40
C THR A 33 -27.21 -36.31 -34.04
N ALA A 34 -27.80 -35.71 -35.02
CA ALA A 34 -28.72 -34.58 -34.94
C ALA A 34 -30.10 -35.03 -34.53
N GLU A 35 -30.84 -34.18 -33.85
CA GLU A 35 -32.28 -33.99 -34.08
C GLU A 35 -32.75 -32.61 -33.61
N THR A 36 -33.52 -32.03 -34.47
CA THR A 36 -34.15 -30.72 -34.51
C THR A 36 -35.38 -30.69 -33.57
N THR A 37 -35.66 -29.60 -32.85
CA THR A 37 -36.87 -28.78 -32.99
C THR A 37 -37.08 -27.76 -31.89
N THR A 38 -37.50 -26.61 -32.32
CA THR A 38 -38.44 -25.58 -31.82
C THR A 38 -37.98 -24.48 -30.88
N VAL A 39 -38.17 -23.31 -31.48
CA VAL A 39 -38.15 -21.94 -31.01
C VAL A 39 -39.01 -21.75 -29.74
N ALA A 40 -38.42 -21.06 -28.74
CA ALA A 40 -39.15 -20.21 -27.83
C ALA A 40 -38.22 -19.02 -27.45
N ASP A 41 -38.77 -17.87 -27.74
CA ASP A 41 -38.28 -16.56 -27.41
C ASP A 41 -38.24 -16.39 -25.89
N GLU A 42 -37.04 -16.13 -25.29
CA GLU A 42 -36.93 -15.64 -23.92
C GLU A 42 -35.83 -14.62 -23.86
N THR A 43 -36.24 -13.43 -23.52
CA THR A 43 -35.52 -12.22 -23.17
C THR A 43 -34.30 -12.53 -22.31
N THR A 44 -33.14 -12.12 -22.81
CA THR A 44 -31.88 -12.08 -22.07
C THR A 44 -31.93 -10.93 -21.07
N GLU A 45 -32.25 -11.20 -19.84
CA GLU A 45 -31.91 -10.35 -18.71
C GLU A 45 -30.41 -10.48 -18.49
N THR A 46 -29.72 -9.38 -18.73
CA THR A 46 -28.33 -9.20 -18.32
C THR A 46 -28.36 -9.02 -16.81
N GLU A 47 -28.03 -10.07 -16.07
CA GLU A 47 -27.70 -9.90 -14.66
C GLU A 47 -26.40 -9.09 -14.59
N ALA A 48 -26.57 -7.84 -14.17
CA ALA A 48 -25.46 -7.05 -13.65
C ALA A 48 -24.96 -7.78 -12.40
N VAL A 49 -23.71 -8.21 -12.43
CA VAL A 49 -22.99 -8.61 -11.23
C VAL A 49 -22.84 -7.32 -10.43
N GLU A 50 -23.68 -7.09 -9.44
CA GLU A 50 -23.44 -6.13 -8.39
C GLU A 50 -22.18 -6.62 -7.65
N GLU A 51 -21.06 -5.98 -7.90
CA GLU A 51 -19.97 -5.93 -6.94
C GLU A 51 -20.55 -5.30 -5.67
N THR A 52 -20.87 -6.14 -4.70
CA THR A 52 -21.08 -5.69 -3.34
C THR A 52 -19.71 -5.28 -2.79
N SER A 53 -19.35 -4.01 -2.99
CA SER A 53 -18.51 -3.32 -2.05
C SER A 53 -19.17 -3.50 -0.68
N GLN A 54 -18.54 -4.26 0.20
CA GLN A 54 -18.93 -4.26 1.59
C GLN A 54 -18.72 -2.82 2.06
N GLU A 55 -19.80 -2.05 2.17
CA GLU A 55 -19.80 -0.85 2.98
C GLU A 55 -19.45 -1.34 4.41
N GLU A 56 -18.19 -1.18 4.81
CA GLU A 56 -17.84 -1.21 6.21
C GLU A 56 -18.70 -0.15 6.87
N THR A 57 -19.72 -0.59 7.58
CA THR A 57 -20.51 0.28 8.44
C THR A 57 -19.58 0.74 9.54
N VAL A 58 -19.06 1.97 9.41
CA VAL A 58 -18.31 2.65 10.48
C VAL A 58 -19.23 2.68 11.70
N ASP A 59 -18.93 1.86 12.70
CA ASP A 59 -19.68 1.80 13.93
C ASP A 59 -19.46 3.12 14.67
N GLU A 60 -20.49 3.91 14.90
CA GLU A 60 -20.40 5.24 15.52
C GLU A 60 -19.94 5.20 16.98
N GLU A 61 -19.72 4.00 17.56
CA GLU A 61 -19.31 3.78 18.93
C GLU A 61 -17.79 3.63 19.13
N GLU A 62 -17.00 3.52 18.05
CA GLU A 62 -15.54 3.41 18.14
C GLU A 62 -14.88 4.78 18.32
N ASN A 63 -14.98 5.30 19.53
CA ASN A 63 -14.32 6.54 19.92
C ASN A 63 -12.90 6.24 20.39
N TYR A 64 -12.02 5.89 19.46
CA TYR A 64 -10.59 5.72 19.75
C TYR A 64 -9.95 7.09 19.98
N ASP A 65 -9.03 7.16 20.94
CA ASP A 65 -8.12 8.30 21.05
C ASP A 65 -7.14 8.24 19.85
N THR A 66 -7.47 8.95 18.79
CA THR A 66 -6.67 8.95 17.55
C THR A 66 -5.65 10.08 17.49
N GLY A 67 -5.57 10.90 18.57
CA GLY A 67 -4.69 12.07 18.62
C GLY A 67 -5.34 13.37 18.19
N ASP A 68 -4.57 14.46 18.22
CA ASP A 68 -5.03 15.83 17.93
C ASP A 68 -4.87 16.17 16.43
N ALA A 69 -6.00 16.25 15.72
CA ALA A 69 -6.03 16.60 14.31
C ALA A 69 -5.40 17.96 13.98
N SER A 70 -5.39 18.91 14.92
CA SER A 70 -4.83 20.24 14.71
C SER A 70 -3.29 20.27 14.59
N LEU A 71 -2.63 19.18 14.95
CA LEU A 71 -1.17 19.04 14.86
C LEU A 71 -0.71 18.55 13.48
N ASP A 72 -1.63 18.14 12.62
CA ASP A 72 -1.34 17.67 11.27
C ASP A 72 -1.47 18.82 10.24
N ASN A 73 -0.59 18.84 9.25
CA ASN A 73 -0.67 19.78 8.14
C ASN A 73 -1.48 19.11 7.00
N ILE A 74 -2.63 19.69 6.65
CA ILE A 74 -3.54 19.15 5.63
C ILE A 74 -2.94 19.21 4.23
N ARG A 75 -2.05 20.18 3.96
CA ARG A 75 -1.33 20.36 2.69
C ARG A 75 -2.21 20.49 1.44
N ASN A 76 -3.32 21.19 1.56
CA ASN A 76 -4.24 21.52 0.47
C ASN A 76 -4.21 23.02 0.08
N GLN A 77 -3.03 23.64 0.19
CA GLN A 77 -2.83 25.07 -0.11
C GLN A 77 -3.00 25.37 -1.59
N ASP A 78 -3.44 26.59 -1.88
CA ASP A 78 -3.50 27.21 -3.20
C ASP A 78 -2.33 28.16 -3.44
N GLU A 79 -2.22 28.72 -4.65
CA GLU A 79 -1.17 29.68 -5.05
C GLU A 79 0.27 29.12 -4.90
N ILE A 80 0.47 27.86 -5.28
CA ILE A 80 1.70 27.09 -5.03
C ILE A 80 2.79 27.23 -6.10
N GLY A 81 2.53 27.90 -7.21
CA GLY A 81 3.45 28.02 -8.33
C GLY A 81 3.32 26.93 -9.40
N GLU A 82 4.34 26.78 -10.25
CA GLU A 82 4.26 25.94 -11.46
C GLU A 82 4.78 24.50 -11.26
N GLN A 83 5.38 24.19 -10.10
CA GLN A 83 5.99 22.88 -9.78
C GLN A 83 5.35 22.33 -8.52
N GLU A 84 4.78 21.14 -8.62
CA GLU A 84 4.14 20.46 -7.51
C GLU A 84 4.67 19.04 -7.34
N LEU A 85 4.90 18.63 -6.09
CA LEU A 85 5.08 17.26 -5.66
C LEU A 85 3.82 16.87 -4.89
N LEU A 86 2.93 16.12 -5.56
CA LEU A 86 1.69 15.63 -4.98
C LEU A 86 1.92 14.27 -4.35
N VAL A 87 1.75 14.20 -3.02
CA VAL A 87 1.86 12.95 -2.26
C VAL A 87 0.49 12.32 -2.18
N LEU A 88 0.33 11.13 -2.76
CA LEU A 88 -0.92 10.38 -2.77
C LEU A 88 -0.80 9.14 -1.91
N SER A 89 -1.64 9.06 -0.88
CA SER A 89 -1.63 8.02 0.13
C SER A 89 -3.00 7.34 0.20
N PHE A 90 -3.05 6.06 0.59
CA PHE A 90 -4.34 5.47 1.00
C PHE A 90 -4.97 6.29 2.13
N GLY A 91 -4.13 6.70 3.08
CA GLY A 91 -4.52 7.52 4.22
C GLY A 91 -4.74 6.72 5.48
N THR A 92 -5.06 7.44 6.55
CA THR A 92 -5.53 6.87 7.83
C THR A 92 -6.37 7.91 8.57
N SER A 93 -7.40 7.45 9.26
CA SER A 93 -8.24 8.28 10.13
C SER A 93 -7.59 8.55 11.49
N TYR A 94 -6.56 7.81 11.88
CA TYR A 94 -5.81 8.00 13.13
C TYR A 94 -4.89 9.22 13.01
N ASN A 95 -5.20 10.28 13.76
CA ASN A 95 -4.56 11.58 13.63
C ASN A 95 -3.07 11.55 13.94
N ASP A 96 -2.66 10.88 15.02
CA ASP A 96 -1.24 10.75 15.36
C ASP A 96 -0.50 9.88 14.34
N SER A 97 -1.07 8.75 13.91
CA SER A 97 -0.48 7.93 12.87
C SER A 97 -0.33 8.72 11.55
N ARG A 98 -1.39 9.44 11.12
CA ARG A 98 -1.33 10.27 9.91
C ARG A 98 -0.20 11.29 9.96
N ARG A 99 -0.08 12.01 11.08
CA ARG A 99 0.96 13.02 11.30
C ARG A 99 2.37 12.42 11.34
N LEU A 100 2.53 11.29 12.05
CA LEU A 100 3.84 10.66 12.28
C LEU A 100 4.33 9.83 11.09
N THR A 101 3.44 9.43 10.19
CA THR A 101 3.76 8.61 9.00
C THR A 101 3.66 9.44 7.73
N VAL A 102 2.46 9.60 7.15
CA VAL A 102 2.23 10.36 5.91
C VAL A 102 2.77 11.77 6.04
N GLY A 103 2.44 12.49 7.12
CA GLY A 103 2.92 13.84 7.38
C GLY A 103 4.45 13.92 7.50
N ALA A 104 5.08 12.89 8.09
CA ALA A 104 6.54 12.84 8.18
C ALA A 104 7.19 12.58 6.80
N ILE A 105 6.63 11.69 5.98
CA ILE A 105 7.08 11.48 4.59
C ILE A 105 6.99 12.80 3.81
N GLU A 106 5.86 13.50 3.89
CA GLU A 106 5.66 14.78 3.22
C GLU A 106 6.63 15.87 3.69
N ASN A 107 6.96 15.92 4.98
CA ASN A 107 7.94 16.85 5.53
C ASN A 107 9.36 16.56 5.01
N ASP A 108 9.73 15.28 4.89
CA ASP A 108 11.02 14.88 4.35
C ASP A 108 11.11 15.21 2.85
N LEU A 109 10.04 15.00 2.09
CA LEU A 109 9.94 15.38 0.67
C LEU A 109 10.02 16.91 0.48
N GLU A 110 9.28 17.69 1.29
CA GLU A 110 9.35 19.16 1.25
C GLU A 110 10.75 19.68 1.56
N SER A 111 11.44 19.05 2.52
CA SER A 111 12.81 19.40 2.89
C SER A 111 13.83 19.05 1.80
N ALA A 112 13.61 17.91 1.11
CA ALA A 112 14.50 17.44 0.05
C ALA A 112 14.32 18.22 -1.26
N PHE A 113 13.09 18.68 -1.56
CA PHE A 113 12.72 19.29 -2.83
C PHE A 113 12.11 20.69 -2.66
N PRO A 114 12.88 21.69 -2.19
CA PRO A 114 12.37 23.02 -1.85
C PRO A 114 11.85 23.82 -3.07
N ASP A 115 12.15 23.38 -4.29
CA ASP A 115 11.65 24.01 -5.52
C ASP A 115 10.24 23.51 -5.90
N PHE A 116 9.73 22.50 -5.23
CA PHE A 116 8.40 21.94 -5.41
C PHE A 116 7.50 22.29 -4.22
N SER A 117 6.25 22.63 -4.51
CA SER A 117 5.22 22.72 -3.46
C SER A 117 4.69 21.32 -3.15
N VAL A 118 4.78 20.88 -1.90
CA VAL A 118 4.30 19.55 -1.48
C VAL A 118 2.86 19.64 -1.04
N ARG A 119 1.97 18.88 -1.71
CA ARG A 119 0.55 18.75 -1.33
C ARG A 119 0.17 17.30 -1.09
N ARG A 120 -0.97 17.11 -0.44
CA ARG A 120 -1.53 15.82 -0.03
C ARG A 120 -2.80 15.51 -0.80
N GLY A 121 -3.00 14.23 -1.14
CA GLY A 121 -4.30 13.66 -1.46
C GLY A 121 -4.41 12.24 -0.90
N PHE A 122 -5.64 11.78 -0.67
CA PHE A 122 -5.91 10.40 -0.26
C PHE A 122 -6.71 9.66 -1.32
N THR A 123 -6.47 8.35 -1.44
CA THR A 123 -7.23 7.48 -2.34
C THR A 123 -8.48 6.90 -1.69
N SER A 124 -8.51 6.76 -0.35
CA SER A 124 -9.66 6.20 0.37
C SER A 124 -10.70 7.26 0.74
N ASN A 125 -11.83 7.25 0.03
CA ASN A 125 -12.96 8.12 0.34
C ASN A 125 -13.57 7.85 1.73
N ILE A 126 -13.54 6.60 2.21
CA ILE A 126 -14.02 6.22 3.54
C ILE A 126 -13.21 6.95 4.62
N ILE A 127 -11.88 6.97 4.48
CA ILE A 127 -10.99 7.67 5.41
C ILE A 127 -11.21 9.19 5.35
N ILE A 128 -11.33 9.76 4.15
CA ILE A 128 -11.61 11.20 3.95
C ILE A 128 -12.89 11.59 4.65
N ASP A 129 -13.96 10.84 4.41
CA ASP A 129 -15.28 11.10 5.01
C ASP A 129 -15.24 10.97 6.53
N HIS A 130 -14.56 9.96 7.07
CA HIS A 130 -14.42 9.74 8.50
C HIS A 130 -13.69 10.91 9.17
N VAL A 131 -12.53 11.30 8.63
CA VAL A 131 -11.75 12.43 9.14
C VAL A 131 -12.56 13.73 9.08
N ASN A 132 -13.29 13.96 7.98
CA ASN A 132 -14.10 15.13 7.83
C ASN A 132 -15.27 15.15 8.84
N LYS A 133 -15.97 14.05 9.02
CA LYS A 133 -17.10 13.95 9.98
C LYS A 133 -16.65 14.15 11.43
N ARG A 134 -15.53 13.54 11.81
CA ARG A 134 -15.04 13.56 13.19
C ARG A 134 -14.32 14.87 13.53
N ASP A 135 -13.41 15.32 12.65
CA ASP A 135 -12.45 16.38 12.95
C ASP A 135 -12.74 17.67 12.19
N ASN A 136 -13.71 17.67 11.25
CA ASN A 136 -13.97 18.77 10.32
C ASN A 136 -12.71 19.17 9.52
N VAL A 137 -11.90 18.19 9.15
CA VAL A 137 -10.68 18.33 8.33
C VAL A 137 -11.00 17.83 6.94
N LEU A 138 -10.81 18.69 5.94
CA LEU A 138 -11.01 18.36 4.52
C LEU A 138 -9.66 17.94 3.92
N ILE A 139 -9.56 16.69 3.52
CA ILE A 139 -8.43 16.17 2.76
C ILE A 139 -8.92 15.97 1.33
N ASP A 140 -8.14 16.41 0.34
CA ASP A 140 -8.49 16.22 -1.06
C ASP A 140 -8.41 14.72 -1.42
N ASP A 141 -9.41 14.19 -2.12
CA ASP A 141 -9.28 12.95 -2.88
C ASP A 141 -8.42 13.18 -4.12
N VAL A 142 -8.19 12.14 -4.91
CA VAL A 142 -7.32 12.25 -6.10
C VAL A 142 -7.87 13.27 -7.10
N ASP A 143 -9.18 13.22 -7.38
CA ASP A 143 -9.84 14.16 -8.30
C ASP A 143 -9.76 15.62 -7.80
N ALA A 144 -10.02 15.85 -6.53
CA ALA A 144 -9.94 17.19 -5.93
C ALA A 144 -8.49 17.71 -5.94
N ALA A 145 -7.51 16.85 -5.60
CA ALA A 145 -6.09 17.20 -5.62
C ALA A 145 -5.61 17.55 -7.04
N MET A 146 -6.02 16.77 -8.05
CA MET A 146 -5.68 17.01 -9.45
C MET A 146 -6.35 18.29 -10.00
N ASN A 147 -7.64 18.50 -9.72
CA ASN A 147 -8.33 19.72 -10.11
C ASN A 147 -7.69 20.96 -9.47
N ARG A 148 -7.30 20.87 -8.20
CA ARG A 148 -6.59 21.95 -7.51
C ARG A 148 -5.22 22.22 -8.14
N ALA A 149 -4.48 21.20 -8.58
CA ALA A 149 -3.23 21.37 -9.31
C ALA A 149 -3.43 22.14 -10.63
N VAL A 150 -4.49 21.80 -11.37
CA VAL A 150 -4.87 22.50 -12.62
C VAL A 150 -5.25 23.95 -12.34
N ASP A 151 -6.07 24.21 -11.32
CA ASP A 151 -6.52 25.55 -10.94
C ASP A 151 -5.37 26.43 -10.43
N ASN A 152 -4.38 25.85 -9.77
CA ASN A 152 -3.15 26.50 -9.36
C ASN A 152 -2.20 26.82 -10.54
N GLY A 153 -2.45 26.28 -11.72
CA GLY A 153 -1.63 26.51 -12.91
C GLY A 153 -0.31 25.74 -12.89
N VAL A 154 -0.29 24.59 -12.22
CA VAL A 154 0.88 23.68 -12.18
C VAL A 154 1.20 23.24 -13.60
N LYS A 155 2.48 23.22 -13.95
CA LYS A 155 2.99 22.77 -15.25
C LYS A 155 3.76 21.45 -15.13
N THR A 156 4.51 21.32 -14.06
CA THR A 156 5.28 20.11 -13.76
C THR A 156 4.72 19.46 -12.50
N LEU A 157 4.16 18.28 -12.67
CA LEU A 157 3.59 17.49 -11.58
C LEU A 157 4.45 16.25 -11.34
N VAL A 158 4.95 16.09 -10.12
CA VAL A 158 5.57 14.87 -9.63
C VAL A 158 4.59 14.22 -8.67
N VAL A 159 4.16 13.00 -8.95
CA VAL A 159 3.27 12.24 -8.07
C VAL A 159 4.10 11.23 -7.30
N GLN A 160 4.11 11.33 -5.97
CA GLN A 160 4.75 10.34 -5.10
C GLN A 160 3.69 9.56 -4.35
N PRO A 161 3.40 8.31 -4.76
CA PRO A 161 2.54 7.42 -3.99
C PRO A 161 3.26 6.95 -2.72
N THR A 162 2.53 6.84 -1.61
CA THR A 162 3.06 6.24 -0.38
C THR A 162 2.60 4.80 -0.18
N HIS A 163 2.11 4.17 -1.22
CA HIS A 163 1.71 2.76 -1.20
C HIS A 163 2.91 1.86 -0.88
N LEU A 164 2.60 0.69 -0.29
CA LEU A 164 3.64 -0.30 0.05
C LEU A 164 4.22 -0.96 -1.20
N MET A 165 3.39 -1.19 -2.22
CA MET A 165 3.73 -2.01 -3.40
C MET A 165 2.91 -1.60 -4.62
N HIS A 166 3.27 -2.12 -5.80
CA HIS A 166 2.43 -2.11 -6.99
C HIS A 166 1.25 -3.07 -6.77
N GLY A 167 0.09 -2.55 -6.49
CA GLY A 167 -1.15 -3.28 -6.26
C GLY A 167 -2.31 -2.61 -6.98
N LEU A 168 -3.54 -3.13 -6.78
CA LEU A 168 -4.75 -2.61 -7.43
C LEU A 168 -4.92 -1.11 -7.16
N GLU A 169 -4.78 -0.68 -5.92
CA GLU A 169 -4.92 0.73 -5.53
C GLU A 169 -3.88 1.65 -6.19
N TYR A 170 -2.64 1.15 -6.38
CA TYR A 170 -1.62 1.90 -7.11
C TYR A 170 -1.96 2.01 -8.61
N ASP A 171 -2.44 0.93 -9.22
CA ASP A 171 -2.81 0.91 -10.63
C ASP A 171 -4.00 1.83 -10.90
N GLU A 172 -5.02 1.83 -10.02
CA GLU A 172 -6.17 2.75 -10.06
C GLU A 172 -5.72 4.21 -9.92
N LEU A 173 -4.84 4.50 -8.98
CA LEU A 173 -4.26 5.83 -8.80
C LEU A 173 -3.56 6.32 -10.09
N VAL A 174 -2.76 5.47 -10.73
CA VAL A 174 -2.04 5.83 -11.96
C VAL A 174 -3.02 6.10 -13.10
N GLU A 175 -4.11 5.31 -13.21
CA GLU A 175 -5.16 5.54 -14.20
C GLU A 175 -5.90 6.85 -13.93
N GLU A 176 -6.28 7.11 -12.69
CA GLU A 176 -7.02 8.31 -12.29
C GLU A 176 -6.22 9.59 -12.55
N VAL A 177 -4.95 9.65 -12.10
CA VAL A 177 -4.04 10.78 -12.41
C VAL A 177 -3.81 10.90 -13.91
N GLY A 178 -3.72 9.77 -14.63
CA GLY A 178 -3.54 9.73 -16.08
C GLY A 178 -4.64 10.47 -16.85
N ASN A 179 -5.86 10.53 -16.34
CA ASN A 179 -6.98 11.27 -16.93
C ASN A 179 -6.73 12.79 -17.01
N TYR A 180 -5.85 13.30 -16.16
CA TYR A 180 -5.48 14.74 -16.09
C TYR A 180 -4.18 15.08 -16.83
N ALA A 181 -3.46 14.11 -17.37
CA ALA A 181 -2.10 14.28 -17.91
C ALA A 181 -1.99 15.40 -18.96
N ASP A 182 -3.03 15.59 -19.79
CA ASP A 182 -3.06 16.62 -20.83
C ASP A 182 -3.12 18.08 -20.28
N ALA A 183 -3.43 18.25 -19.00
CA ALA A 183 -3.49 19.55 -18.35
C ALA A 183 -2.12 20.10 -17.96
N PHE A 184 -1.09 19.25 -17.89
CA PHE A 184 0.26 19.59 -17.47
C PHE A 184 1.25 19.55 -18.64
N ASP A 185 2.36 20.23 -18.51
CA ASP A 185 3.47 20.10 -19.44
C ASP A 185 4.24 18.78 -19.23
N GLN A 186 4.40 18.37 -17.99
CA GLN A 186 5.01 17.08 -17.60
C GLN A 186 4.34 16.51 -16.35
N VAL A 187 4.10 15.19 -16.37
CA VAL A 187 3.68 14.40 -15.20
C VAL A 187 4.61 13.19 -15.08
N VAL A 188 5.17 12.98 -13.90
CA VAL A 188 6.02 11.81 -13.60
C VAL A 188 5.62 11.22 -12.26
N PHE A 189 5.90 9.91 -12.08
CA PHE A 189 5.55 9.16 -10.88
C PHE A 189 6.81 8.65 -10.19
N GLY A 190 6.84 8.80 -8.86
CA GLY A 190 7.71 8.01 -8.00
C GLY A 190 7.16 6.60 -7.82
N GLU A 191 8.03 5.69 -7.42
CA GLU A 191 7.69 4.29 -7.16
C GLU A 191 7.10 4.11 -5.75
N PRO A 192 6.26 3.09 -5.50
CA PRO A 192 5.86 2.68 -4.14
C PRO A 192 7.03 2.03 -3.40
N LEU A 193 6.87 1.78 -2.09
CA LEU A 193 7.97 1.42 -1.19
C LEU A 193 8.77 0.17 -1.63
N LEU A 194 8.09 -0.91 -1.99
CA LEU A 194 8.70 -2.21 -2.33
C LEU A 194 8.68 -2.45 -3.83
N SER A 195 9.45 -1.67 -4.59
CA SER A 195 9.46 -1.71 -6.05
C SER A 195 10.65 -2.46 -6.63
N SER A 196 11.75 -2.56 -5.91
CA SER A 196 12.98 -3.20 -6.37
C SER A 196 13.62 -4.09 -5.30
N ASP A 197 14.54 -4.98 -5.69
CA ASP A 197 15.29 -5.79 -4.73
C ASP A 197 16.14 -4.92 -3.77
N ASP A 198 16.58 -3.76 -4.20
CA ASP A 198 17.30 -2.79 -3.36
C ASP A 198 16.38 -2.20 -2.29
N ASP A 199 15.13 -1.89 -2.64
CA ASP A 199 14.13 -1.40 -1.69
C ASP A 199 13.79 -2.47 -0.64
N PHE A 200 13.61 -3.72 -1.07
CA PHE A 200 13.42 -4.83 -0.14
C PHE A 200 14.57 -4.95 0.86
N ALA A 201 15.82 -4.85 0.39
CA ALA A 201 17.00 -4.91 1.27
C ALA A 201 17.07 -3.69 2.23
N LYS A 202 16.69 -2.49 1.77
CA LYS A 202 16.62 -1.30 2.62
C LYS A 202 15.52 -1.41 3.68
N VAL A 203 14.34 -1.90 3.29
CA VAL A 203 13.21 -2.11 4.21
C VAL A 203 13.54 -3.20 5.21
N GLU A 204 14.08 -4.36 4.79
CA GLU A 204 14.56 -5.41 5.70
C GLU A 204 15.50 -4.84 6.75
N LYS A 205 16.52 -4.10 6.31
CA LYS A 205 17.47 -3.47 7.23
C LYS A 205 16.78 -2.51 8.18
N ALA A 206 15.87 -1.66 7.68
CA ALA A 206 15.17 -0.67 8.49
C ALA A 206 14.33 -1.33 9.59
N ILE A 207 13.54 -2.37 9.26
CA ILE A 207 12.66 -3.04 10.23
C ILE A 207 13.46 -3.89 11.23
N THR A 208 14.55 -4.53 10.80
CA THR A 208 15.39 -5.32 11.70
C THR A 208 16.22 -4.45 12.66
N GLU A 209 16.74 -3.32 12.20
CA GLU A 209 17.40 -2.33 13.07
C GLU A 209 16.41 -1.71 14.06
N TRP A 210 15.17 -1.47 13.64
CA TRP A 210 14.13 -0.84 14.47
C TRP A 210 13.59 -1.75 15.56
N THR A 211 13.67 -3.06 15.35
CA THR A 211 13.26 -4.10 16.32
C THR A 211 14.42 -4.77 17.04
N ALA A 212 15.66 -4.31 16.83
CA ALA A 212 16.87 -4.95 17.35
C ALA A 212 16.89 -5.13 18.89
N ASP A 213 16.28 -4.20 19.63
CA ASP A 213 16.18 -4.27 21.11
C ASP A 213 15.31 -5.45 21.59
N TYR A 214 14.48 -5.99 20.72
CA TYR A 214 13.59 -7.14 20.98
C TYR A 214 14.20 -8.47 20.51
N ASP A 215 15.27 -8.42 19.70
CA ASP A 215 15.93 -9.60 19.12
C ASP A 215 16.92 -10.25 20.12
N ASP A 216 16.37 -10.95 21.09
CA ASP A 216 17.11 -11.63 22.17
C ASP A 216 17.26 -13.14 21.94
N GLY A 217 16.80 -13.64 20.77
CA GLY A 217 16.81 -15.06 20.43
C GLY A 217 15.73 -15.91 21.11
N LYS A 218 14.87 -15.28 21.97
CA LYS A 218 13.72 -15.89 22.64
C LYS A 218 12.40 -15.20 22.30
N THR A 219 12.49 -14.11 21.58
CA THR A 219 11.36 -13.32 21.10
C THR A 219 11.13 -13.61 19.61
N ALA A 220 9.91 -13.99 19.23
CA ALA A 220 9.46 -14.00 17.85
C ALA A 220 9.01 -12.60 17.49
N ILE A 221 9.54 -12.03 16.41
CA ILE A 221 9.16 -10.72 15.89
C ILE A 221 8.28 -10.95 14.68
N CYS A 222 7.01 -10.56 14.77
CA CYS A 222 5.99 -10.84 13.77
C CYS A 222 5.48 -9.55 13.14
N PHE A 223 5.66 -9.43 11.84
CA PHE A 223 5.17 -8.31 11.05
C PHE A 223 3.83 -8.66 10.41
N MET A 224 2.85 -7.77 10.59
CA MET A 224 1.51 -7.91 10.03
C MET A 224 1.31 -6.94 8.88
N GLY A 225 1.21 -7.46 7.64
CA GLY A 225 0.78 -6.72 6.47
C GLY A 225 -0.74 -6.74 6.30
N HIS A 226 -1.27 -5.92 5.41
CA HIS A 226 -2.68 -5.93 5.06
C HIS A 226 -3.05 -7.26 4.33
N GLY A 227 -2.33 -7.54 3.27
CA GLY A 227 -2.66 -8.65 2.37
C GLY A 227 -3.54 -8.18 1.20
N THR A 228 -3.58 -8.97 0.15
CA THR A 228 -4.44 -8.76 -1.01
C THR A 228 -4.65 -10.06 -1.77
N GLU A 229 -5.77 -10.20 -2.48
CA GLU A 229 -6.01 -11.34 -3.38
C GLU A 229 -5.24 -11.23 -4.71
N ALA A 230 -4.65 -10.06 -5.00
CA ALA A 230 -3.87 -9.83 -6.21
C ALA A 230 -2.48 -10.49 -6.16
N ASP A 231 -1.85 -10.70 -7.33
CA ASP A 231 -0.51 -11.27 -7.46
C ASP A 231 0.56 -10.45 -6.67
N SER A 232 0.33 -9.15 -6.47
CA SER A 232 1.20 -8.28 -5.66
C SER A 232 1.34 -8.72 -4.21
N ASN A 233 0.48 -9.60 -3.71
CA ASN A 233 0.60 -10.21 -2.38
C ASN A 233 1.92 -10.97 -2.17
N GLU A 234 2.60 -11.37 -3.26
CA GLU A 234 3.90 -12.04 -3.19
C GLU A 234 4.99 -11.25 -2.46
N VAL A 235 4.84 -9.92 -2.31
CA VAL A 235 5.79 -9.07 -1.60
C VAL A 235 5.99 -9.51 -0.14
N TYR A 236 4.96 -10.03 0.51
CA TYR A 236 5.04 -10.51 1.89
C TYR A 236 5.87 -11.78 1.99
N GLN A 237 5.67 -12.72 1.07
CA GLN A 237 6.51 -13.93 1.03
C GLN A 237 7.95 -13.59 0.62
N LYS A 238 8.15 -12.66 -0.31
CA LYS A 238 9.48 -12.19 -0.71
C LYS A 238 10.23 -11.56 0.47
N MET A 239 9.56 -10.75 1.30
CA MET A 239 10.15 -10.19 2.51
C MET A 239 10.50 -11.28 3.52
N GLN A 240 9.61 -12.26 3.74
CA GLN A 240 9.89 -13.40 4.60
C GLN A 240 11.10 -14.20 4.14
N ASP A 241 11.21 -14.46 2.82
CA ASP A 241 12.32 -15.22 2.24
C ASP A 241 13.65 -14.47 2.41
N LEU A 242 13.65 -13.16 2.26
CA LEU A 242 14.81 -12.31 2.46
C LEU A 242 15.29 -12.35 3.92
N LEU A 243 14.40 -12.10 4.88
CA LEU A 243 14.68 -12.19 6.32
C LEU A 243 15.27 -13.56 6.69
N THR A 244 14.69 -14.64 6.15
CA THR A 244 15.16 -16.01 6.41
C THR A 244 16.55 -16.25 5.83
N LYS A 245 16.78 -15.80 4.60
CA LYS A 245 18.06 -15.93 3.88
C LYS A 245 19.19 -15.20 4.61
N ASP A 246 18.90 -14.02 5.15
CA ASP A 246 19.90 -13.16 5.80
C ASP A 246 20.07 -13.47 7.30
N GLY A 247 19.36 -14.52 7.80
CA GLY A 247 19.61 -15.14 9.10
C GLY A 247 18.67 -14.69 10.22
N TYR A 248 17.65 -13.90 9.91
CA TYR A 248 16.62 -13.47 10.88
C TYR A 248 15.57 -14.59 11.08
N ALA A 249 15.98 -15.67 11.73
CA ALA A 249 15.17 -16.89 11.85
C ALA A 249 13.97 -16.74 12.80
N ASN A 250 13.95 -15.74 13.65
CA ASN A 250 12.88 -15.39 14.58
C ASN A 250 11.99 -14.24 14.08
N TYR A 251 12.13 -13.85 12.82
CA TYR A 251 11.32 -12.82 12.15
C TYR A 251 10.30 -13.49 11.23
N PHE A 252 9.03 -13.12 11.38
CA PHE A 252 7.91 -13.70 10.66
C PHE A 252 7.07 -12.63 10.01
N VAL A 253 6.61 -12.89 8.78
CA VAL A 253 5.70 -12.00 8.04
C VAL A 253 4.41 -12.75 7.78
N GLY A 254 3.29 -12.08 8.05
CA GLY A 254 1.96 -12.54 7.70
C GLY A 254 1.05 -11.38 7.34
N THR A 255 -0.21 -11.68 7.05
CA THR A 255 -1.20 -10.69 6.58
C THR A 255 -2.52 -10.86 7.30
N VAL A 256 -3.34 -9.80 7.29
CA VAL A 256 -4.71 -9.82 7.82
C VAL A 256 -5.63 -10.55 6.85
N GLU A 257 -5.61 -10.21 5.57
CA GLU A 257 -6.64 -10.61 4.60
C GLU A 257 -6.19 -11.71 3.61
N ALA A 258 -4.89 -12.11 3.66
CA ALA A 258 -4.36 -13.04 2.67
C ALA A 258 -3.40 -14.06 3.29
N THR A 259 -2.49 -14.60 2.48
CA THR A 259 -1.45 -15.53 2.93
C THR A 259 -0.06 -14.89 2.79
N PRO A 260 0.87 -15.16 3.77
CA PRO A 260 0.71 -16.01 4.95
C PRO A 260 -0.29 -15.44 5.96
N SER A 261 -1.20 -16.28 6.47
CA SER A 261 -2.20 -15.87 7.44
C SER A 261 -1.64 -15.81 8.88
N LEU A 262 -2.46 -15.32 9.82
CA LEU A 262 -2.15 -15.38 11.26
C LEU A 262 -1.86 -16.81 11.72
N GLU A 263 -2.65 -17.79 11.24
CA GLU A 263 -2.48 -19.20 11.59
C GLU A 263 -1.16 -19.76 11.05
N ASP A 264 -0.74 -19.35 9.86
CA ASP A 264 0.56 -19.74 9.29
C ASP A 264 1.71 -19.20 10.12
N VAL A 265 1.63 -17.95 10.56
CA VAL A 265 2.63 -17.32 11.44
C VAL A 265 2.64 -17.98 12.81
N LEU A 266 1.47 -18.20 13.43
CA LEU A 266 1.35 -18.88 14.71
C LEU A 266 1.99 -20.28 14.66
N ALA A 267 1.72 -21.06 13.61
CA ALA A 267 2.30 -22.39 13.46
C ALA A 267 3.81 -22.36 13.35
N LYS A 268 4.39 -21.37 12.65
CA LYS A 268 5.84 -21.17 12.55
C LYS A 268 6.45 -20.78 13.92
N VAL A 269 5.81 -19.87 14.64
CA VAL A 269 6.25 -19.46 15.98
C VAL A 269 6.19 -20.61 16.96
N GLN A 270 5.13 -21.43 16.94
CA GLN A 270 4.98 -22.62 17.79
C GLN A 270 6.00 -23.73 17.50
N ALA A 271 6.54 -23.77 16.27
CA ALA A 271 7.59 -24.71 15.92
C ALA A 271 8.97 -24.31 16.47
N GLY A 272 9.12 -23.06 16.92
CA GLY A 272 10.35 -22.53 17.55
C GLY A 272 10.32 -22.65 19.09
N ASP A 273 11.38 -22.11 19.72
CA ASP A 273 11.52 -22.09 21.21
C ASP A 273 11.46 -20.64 21.70
N TYR A 274 10.30 -19.98 21.44
CA TYR A 274 10.04 -18.59 21.79
C TYR A 274 9.18 -18.50 23.08
N GLU A 275 9.45 -17.48 23.88
CA GLU A 275 8.70 -17.16 25.11
C GLU A 275 7.85 -15.90 24.95
N ARG A 276 8.25 -15.02 24.02
CA ARG A 276 7.62 -13.73 23.75
C ARG A 276 7.32 -13.58 22.28
N VAL A 277 6.31 -12.76 21.98
CA VAL A 277 5.98 -12.32 20.61
C VAL A 277 5.93 -10.79 20.62
N VAL A 278 6.59 -10.17 19.68
CA VAL A 278 6.46 -8.75 19.35
C VAL A 278 5.71 -8.65 18.04
N LEU A 279 4.64 -7.86 18.02
CA LEU A 279 3.83 -7.60 16.85
C LEU A 279 4.06 -6.17 16.36
N GLU A 280 4.29 -6.00 15.06
CA GLU A 280 4.47 -4.70 14.42
C GLU A 280 3.83 -4.69 13.02
N PRO A 281 3.18 -3.59 12.60
CA PRO A 281 2.63 -3.52 11.26
C PRO A 281 3.71 -3.48 10.18
N LEU A 282 3.54 -4.25 9.10
CA LEU A 282 4.26 -4.07 7.84
C LEU A 282 3.37 -3.24 6.89
N MET A 283 3.00 -2.06 7.38
CA MET A 283 2.12 -1.10 6.71
C MET A 283 2.70 0.31 6.90
N VAL A 284 2.49 1.18 5.93
CA VAL A 284 3.04 2.55 5.97
C VAL A 284 2.45 3.35 7.13
N VAL A 285 1.18 3.13 7.44
CA VAL A 285 0.44 3.76 8.54
C VAL A 285 0.04 2.72 9.59
N ALA A 286 -0.10 3.10 10.84
CA ALA A 286 -0.73 2.31 11.89
C ALA A 286 -2.19 2.79 12.03
N GLY A 287 -3.06 2.28 11.17
CA GLY A 287 -4.49 2.57 11.14
C GLY A 287 -5.31 1.52 11.89
N ASP A 288 -6.51 1.26 11.38
CA ASP A 288 -7.49 0.37 11.98
C ASP A 288 -6.95 -1.05 12.18
N HIS A 289 -6.43 -1.69 11.14
CA HIS A 289 -5.85 -3.03 11.23
C HIS A 289 -4.74 -3.15 12.29
N ALA A 290 -3.89 -2.13 12.44
CA ALA A 290 -2.84 -2.15 13.45
C ALA A 290 -3.39 -2.04 14.88
N ASN A 291 -4.46 -1.28 15.07
CA ASN A 291 -5.06 -1.05 16.38
C ASN A 291 -6.03 -2.17 16.77
N ASN A 292 -6.79 -2.72 15.83
CA ASN A 292 -7.84 -3.70 16.08
C ASN A 292 -7.39 -5.13 15.74
N ASP A 293 -7.07 -5.43 14.48
CA ASP A 293 -6.70 -6.80 14.07
C ASP A 293 -5.37 -7.25 14.65
N MET A 294 -4.39 -6.33 14.81
CA MET A 294 -3.11 -6.68 15.41
C MET A 294 -3.15 -6.57 16.94
N ALA A 295 -3.45 -5.38 17.47
CA ALA A 295 -3.26 -5.02 18.88
C ALA A 295 -4.54 -5.05 19.72
N GLY A 296 -5.70 -5.31 19.11
CA GLY A 296 -6.99 -5.37 19.78
C GLY A 296 -7.09 -6.50 20.79
N ASP A 297 -8.05 -6.36 21.72
CA ASP A 297 -8.34 -7.35 22.77
C ASP A 297 -9.44 -8.35 22.37
N GLU A 298 -10.01 -8.19 21.17
CA GLU A 298 -11.09 -9.03 20.66
C GLU A 298 -10.57 -10.41 20.20
N ASP A 299 -11.46 -11.40 20.27
CA ASP A 299 -11.17 -12.74 19.74
C ASP A 299 -10.86 -12.67 18.25
N GLY A 300 -9.73 -13.26 17.85
CA GLY A 300 -9.28 -13.27 16.47
C GLY A 300 -8.20 -12.23 16.16
N SER A 301 -7.97 -11.24 17.03
CA SER A 301 -6.80 -10.37 16.88
C SER A 301 -5.50 -11.17 17.02
N TRP A 302 -4.43 -10.67 16.40
CA TRP A 302 -3.10 -11.29 16.50
C TRP A 302 -2.65 -11.37 17.95
N LYS A 303 -2.74 -10.27 18.68
CA LYS A 303 -2.39 -10.21 20.10
C LYS A 303 -3.11 -11.30 20.89
N LYS A 304 -4.44 -11.32 20.83
CA LYS A 304 -5.26 -12.28 21.58
C LYS A 304 -4.95 -13.73 21.20
N THR A 305 -4.74 -14.00 19.92
CA THR A 305 -4.41 -15.33 19.42
C THR A 305 -3.07 -15.84 19.97
N PHE A 306 -2.04 -14.99 19.99
CA PHE A 306 -0.74 -15.35 20.59
C PHE A 306 -0.79 -15.44 22.11
N GLU A 307 -1.55 -14.59 22.79
CA GLU A 307 -1.77 -14.69 24.25
C GLU A 307 -2.46 -15.99 24.62
N ASP A 308 -3.50 -16.39 23.89
CA ASP A 308 -4.23 -17.65 24.10
C ASP A 308 -3.35 -18.89 23.81
N ALA A 309 -2.38 -18.75 22.93
CA ALA A 309 -1.33 -19.75 22.70
C ALA A 309 -0.26 -19.81 23.80
N GLY A 310 -0.29 -18.88 24.77
CA GLY A 310 0.56 -18.87 25.96
C GLY A 310 1.80 -17.98 25.88
N TYR A 311 1.90 -17.12 24.86
CA TYR A 311 3.02 -16.17 24.71
C TYR A 311 2.78 -14.88 25.52
N GLN A 312 3.88 -14.23 25.91
CA GLN A 312 3.84 -12.84 26.32
C GLN A 312 3.89 -11.97 25.05
N VAL A 313 2.88 -11.13 24.85
CA VAL A 313 2.74 -10.33 23.64
C VAL A 313 3.01 -8.85 23.92
N GLU A 314 3.79 -8.22 23.06
CA GLU A 314 3.99 -6.77 23.03
C GLU A 314 3.66 -6.26 21.63
N CYS A 315 2.81 -5.23 21.54
CA CYS A 315 2.40 -4.63 20.27
C CYS A 315 3.09 -3.27 20.09
N LEU A 316 3.80 -3.12 18.99
CA LEU A 316 4.43 -1.88 18.56
C LEU A 316 3.51 -1.24 17.51
N VAL A 317 2.52 -0.47 17.95
CA VAL A 317 1.52 0.15 17.07
C VAL A 317 2.13 1.42 16.46
N ARG A 318 2.96 1.22 15.44
CA ARG A 318 3.64 2.30 14.70
C ARG A 318 3.74 1.93 13.23
N GLY A 319 3.49 2.90 12.34
CA GLY A 319 3.58 2.67 10.91
C GLY A 319 5.02 2.78 10.38
N LEU A 320 5.32 2.10 9.27
CA LEU A 320 6.65 2.15 8.63
C LEU A 320 7.08 3.59 8.31
N GLY A 321 6.13 4.50 8.01
CA GLY A 321 6.40 5.90 7.75
C GLY A 321 6.99 6.69 8.94
N GLU A 322 6.93 6.15 10.17
CA GLU A 322 7.60 6.74 11.33
C GLU A 322 9.12 6.54 11.28
N ASN A 323 9.58 5.52 10.54
CA ASN A 323 11.00 5.19 10.43
C ASN A 323 11.68 6.10 9.37
N GLU A 324 12.70 6.85 9.77
CA GLU A 324 13.42 7.76 8.88
C GLU A 324 14.06 7.02 7.69
N ALA A 325 14.59 5.81 7.88
CA ALA A 325 15.19 5.04 6.79
C ALA A 325 14.15 4.61 5.74
N ILE A 326 12.91 4.35 6.15
CA ILE A 326 11.79 4.08 5.23
C ILE A 326 11.40 5.34 4.47
N ARG A 327 11.28 6.49 5.15
CA ARG A 327 10.94 7.75 4.50
C ARG A 327 11.98 8.16 3.46
N GLN A 328 13.25 7.86 3.73
CA GLN A 328 14.34 8.14 2.79
C GLN A 328 14.18 7.36 1.47
N ILE A 329 13.57 6.17 1.46
CA ILE A 329 13.29 5.42 0.22
C ILE A 329 12.29 6.22 -0.65
N TYR A 330 11.23 6.77 -0.07
CA TYR A 330 10.29 7.63 -0.81
C TYR A 330 10.96 8.89 -1.36
N VAL A 331 11.90 9.49 -0.62
CA VAL A 331 12.70 10.64 -1.11
C VAL A 331 13.55 10.22 -2.31
N GLU A 332 14.17 9.04 -2.27
CA GLU A 332 14.95 8.50 -3.39
C GLU A 332 14.07 8.23 -4.63
N HIS A 333 12.85 7.70 -4.43
CA HIS A 333 11.88 7.45 -5.50
C HIS A 333 11.39 8.76 -6.13
N ALA A 334 11.06 9.77 -5.32
CA ALA A 334 10.70 11.09 -5.81
C ALA A 334 11.86 11.75 -6.57
N GLN A 335 13.11 11.60 -6.09
CA GLN A 335 14.30 12.10 -6.78
C GLN A 335 14.47 11.43 -8.16
N ALA A 336 14.29 10.13 -8.24
CA ALA A 336 14.37 9.39 -9.50
C ALA A 336 13.28 9.86 -10.50
N ALA A 337 12.07 10.13 -10.02
CA ALA A 337 11.00 10.70 -10.83
C ALA A 337 11.36 12.10 -11.33
N ILE A 338 11.87 12.98 -10.46
CA ILE A 338 12.32 14.34 -10.81
C ILE A 338 13.47 14.28 -11.83
N ASP A 339 14.42 13.37 -11.66
CA ASP A 339 15.56 13.20 -12.58
C ASP A 339 15.12 12.72 -13.97
N SER A 340 13.95 12.11 -14.09
CA SER A 340 13.34 11.66 -15.36
C SER A 340 12.66 12.78 -16.14
N LEU A 341 12.39 13.95 -15.51
CA LEU A 341 11.79 15.09 -16.18
C LEU A 341 12.66 15.55 -17.36
N ALA A 342 12.02 15.86 -18.48
CA ALA A 342 12.71 16.36 -19.65
C ALA A 342 13.41 17.69 -19.29
N LYS A 343 14.68 17.78 -19.56
CA LYS A 343 15.44 19.05 -19.42
C LYS A 343 15.17 19.87 -20.67
N ASP A 344 14.64 21.11 -20.50
CA ASP A 344 14.47 22.09 -21.57
C ASP A 344 15.81 22.52 -22.19
#